data_d8b949f013cc9ce80d6592d399f4462c
#
_entry.id   d8b949f013cc9ce80d6592d399f4462c
#
_cell.length_a   1.000
_cell.length_b   1.000
_cell.length_c   1.000
_cell.angle_alpha   90.00
_cell.angle_beta   90.00
_cell.angle_gamma   90.00
#
_symmetry.space_group_name_H-M   'P 1'
#
loop_
_entity.id
_entity.type
_entity.pdbx_description
1 polymer ?
#
loop_
_entity_poly.entity_id
_entity_poly.type
_entity_poly.pdbx_seq_one_letter_code
_entity_poly.pdbx_strand_id
1 'polypeptide(L)'
;MAKTYRVGIIGCGGMGHSHSRAYTKNPATELVAAMDINEGSVKTLAEEFSIPAVYTDYRQMLEKEELDIVSITTWQGVRAEITVAAANAGVKGILGEKPMSASLGEADDMIEACEKKGAKLVIGHNGRFSATSTEIRRLVADGAIGQPTLVHHRAKPNAGLLNTGTHAIDGWRYILSDPETLWVIGQTSRTTDRWERRTM
;
A
#
# COMPACT_ATOMS: atom_id res chain seq x y z
N MET A 1 3.03 18.13 -24.78
CA MET A 1 2.95 16.69 -24.51
C MET A 1 2.52 16.50 -23.08
N ALA A 2 1.69 15.48 -22.76
CA ALA A 2 1.34 15.17 -21.39
C ALA A 2 2.61 14.75 -20.63
N LYS A 3 2.70 15.10 -19.33
CA LYS A 3 3.84 14.71 -18.49
C LYS A 3 3.83 13.20 -18.28
N THR A 4 4.96 12.54 -18.49
CA THR A 4 5.18 11.14 -18.07
C THR A 4 5.85 11.14 -16.71
N TYR A 5 5.29 10.41 -15.75
CA TYR A 5 5.78 10.32 -14.38
C TYR A 5 6.84 9.21 -14.26
N ARG A 6 7.99 9.54 -13.70
CA ARG A 6 9.09 8.62 -13.42
C ARG A 6 8.80 7.84 -12.14
N VAL A 7 8.73 6.52 -12.25
CA VAL A 7 8.32 5.63 -11.15
C VAL A 7 9.47 4.74 -10.69
N GLY A 8 9.71 4.70 -9.37
CA GLY A 8 10.60 3.76 -8.71
C GLY A 8 9.81 2.69 -7.94
N ILE A 9 10.29 1.44 -7.99
CA ILE A 9 9.74 0.32 -7.20
C ILE A 9 10.71 -0.03 -6.09
N ILE A 10 10.25 -0.06 -4.84
CA ILE A 10 11.02 -0.49 -3.67
C ILE A 10 10.38 -1.75 -3.09
N GLY A 11 11.08 -2.88 -3.20
CA GLY A 11 10.59 -4.21 -2.91
C GLY A 11 10.14 -4.95 -4.18
N CYS A 12 10.90 -5.94 -4.63
CA CYS A 12 10.70 -6.62 -5.91
C CYS A 12 10.08 -8.03 -5.75
N GLY A 13 9.30 -8.24 -4.69
CA GLY A 13 8.50 -9.44 -4.49
C GLY A 13 7.22 -9.45 -5.33
N GLY A 14 6.29 -10.38 -5.02
CA GLY A 14 5.03 -10.53 -5.78
C GLY A 14 4.21 -9.26 -5.92
N MET A 15 4.17 -8.38 -4.87
CA MET A 15 3.48 -7.09 -4.98
C MET A 15 4.27 -6.09 -5.83
N GLY A 16 5.61 -6.12 -5.81
CA GLY A 16 6.44 -5.33 -6.72
C GLY A 16 6.12 -5.64 -8.18
N HIS A 17 6.04 -6.92 -8.55
CA HIS A 17 5.62 -7.35 -9.90
C HIS A 17 4.19 -6.91 -10.24
N SER A 18 3.26 -6.98 -9.29
CA SER A 18 1.87 -6.53 -9.50
C SER A 18 1.79 -5.03 -9.78
N HIS A 19 2.50 -4.22 -8.99
CA HIS A 19 2.55 -2.77 -9.16
C HIS A 19 3.27 -2.39 -10.46
N SER A 20 4.40 -3.02 -10.78
CA SER A 20 5.13 -2.79 -12.03
C SER A 20 4.24 -3.04 -13.25
N ARG A 21 3.47 -4.15 -13.24
CA ARG A 21 2.52 -4.45 -14.31
C ARG A 21 1.42 -3.39 -14.46
N ALA A 22 0.97 -2.79 -13.37
CA ALA A 22 -0.03 -1.73 -13.41
C ALA A 22 0.57 -0.43 -13.98
N TYR A 23 1.76 -0.05 -13.55
CA TYR A 23 2.47 1.13 -14.08
C TYR A 23 2.80 0.99 -15.57
N THR A 24 3.29 -0.17 -16.01
CA THR A 24 3.60 -0.41 -17.43
C THR A 24 2.37 -0.28 -18.35
N LYS A 25 1.16 -0.54 -17.82
CA LYS A 25 -0.08 -0.38 -18.59
C LYS A 25 -0.58 1.06 -18.65
N ASN A 26 -0.06 1.94 -17.83
CA ASN A 26 -0.48 3.34 -17.78
C ASN A 26 0.44 4.20 -18.65
N PRO A 27 -0.04 4.80 -19.75
CA PRO A 27 0.79 5.58 -20.66
C PRO A 27 1.36 6.87 -20.05
N ALA A 28 0.88 7.28 -18.87
CA ALA A 28 1.39 8.43 -18.15
C ALA A 28 2.53 8.07 -17.17
N THR A 29 2.98 6.82 -17.10
CA THR A 29 4.01 6.37 -16.17
C THR A 29 5.12 5.60 -16.88
N GLU A 30 6.35 5.76 -16.39
CA GLU A 30 7.55 5.04 -16.85
C GLU A 30 8.28 4.46 -15.64
N LEU A 31 8.55 3.15 -15.66
CA LEU A 31 9.38 2.49 -14.65
C LEU A 31 10.85 2.77 -14.95
N VAL A 32 11.51 3.54 -14.10
CA VAL A 32 12.89 3.98 -14.33
C VAL A 32 13.89 3.36 -13.37
N ALA A 33 13.44 2.93 -12.19
CA ALA A 33 14.30 2.33 -11.18
C ALA A 33 13.59 1.25 -10.37
N ALA A 34 14.33 0.25 -9.92
CA ALA A 34 13.87 -0.76 -8.98
C ALA A 34 14.91 -1.01 -7.89
N MET A 35 14.44 -1.31 -6.69
CA MET A 35 15.27 -1.61 -5.54
C MET A 35 14.76 -2.83 -4.76
N ASP A 36 15.65 -3.74 -4.43
CA ASP A 36 15.44 -4.79 -3.43
C ASP A 36 16.77 -5.14 -2.78
N ILE A 37 16.75 -5.48 -1.49
CA ILE A 37 17.96 -5.95 -0.79
C ILE A 37 18.51 -7.27 -1.38
N ASN A 38 17.66 -8.03 -2.06
CA ASN A 38 18.03 -9.23 -2.80
C ASN A 38 18.31 -8.89 -4.26
N GLU A 39 19.58 -8.96 -4.66
CA GLU A 39 19.99 -8.70 -6.04
C GLU A 39 19.27 -9.55 -7.09
N GLY A 40 18.99 -10.82 -6.78
CA GLY A 40 18.24 -11.71 -7.70
C GLY A 40 16.85 -11.20 -7.96
N SER A 41 16.14 -10.79 -6.89
CA SER A 41 14.77 -10.26 -7.00
C SER A 41 14.71 -8.98 -7.83
N VAL A 42 15.62 -8.03 -7.60
CA VAL A 42 15.61 -6.77 -8.34
C VAL A 42 16.00 -6.99 -9.81
N LYS A 43 16.95 -7.86 -10.11
CA LYS A 43 17.33 -8.21 -11.50
C LYS A 43 16.17 -8.85 -12.24
N THR A 44 15.49 -9.82 -11.62
CA THR A 44 14.32 -10.49 -12.23
C THR A 44 13.21 -9.49 -12.55
N LEU A 45 12.88 -8.58 -11.63
CA LEU A 45 11.88 -7.55 -11.89
C LEU A 45 12.32 -6.60 -13.02
N ALA A 46 13.58 -6.16 -13.00
CA ALA A 46 14.10 -5.24 -13.99
C ALA A 46 14.10 -5.83 -15.39
N GLU A 47 14.46 -7.11 -15.52
CA GLU A 47 14.40 -7.84 -16.80
C GLU A 47 12.96 -7.98 -17.31
N GLU A 48 12.00 -8.38 -16.43
CA GLU A 48 10.59 -8.56 -16.82
C GLU A 48 9.96 -7.25 -17.33
N PHE A 49 10.28 -6.11 -16.72
CA PHE A 49 9.65 -4.82 -17.03
C PHE A 49 10.58 -3.83 -17.74
N SER A 50 11.77 -4.26 -18.17
CA SER A 50 12.76 -3.42 -18.84
C SER A 50 13.14 -2.16 -18.05
N ILE A 51 13.32 -2.30 -16.73
CA ILE A 51 13.69 -1.20 -15.84
C ILE A 51 15.20 -0.94 -15.95
N PRO A 52 15.64 0.29 -16.34
CA PRO A 52 17.03 0.55 -16.65
C PRO A 52 17.97 0.60 -15.43
N ALA A 53 17.50 1.04 -14.28
CA ALA A 53 18.33 1.23 -13.09
C ALA A 53 17.93 0.28 -11.95
N VAL A 54 18.90 -0.41 -11.36
CA VAL A 54 18.71 -1.37 -10.26
C VAL A 54 19.58 -1.01 -9.06
N TYR A 55 19.03 -1.16 -7.87
CA TYR A 55 19.65 -0.80 -6.61
C TYR A 55 19.42 -1.87 -5.54
N THR A 56 20.34 -1.96 -4.58
CA THR A 56 20.19 -2.76 -3.36
C THR A 56 20.00 -1.92 -2.10
N ASP A 57 20.11 -0.60 -2.24
CA ASP A 57 19.85 0.39 -1.20
C ASP A 57 18.91 1.48 -1.75
N TYR A 58 17.75 1.64 -1.10
CA TYR A 58 16.74 2.63 -1.51
C TYR A 58 17.24 4.07 -1.39
N ARG A 59 18.18 4.36 -0.47
CA ARG A 59 18.75 5.69 -0.31
C ARG A 59 19.54 6.11 -1.54
N GLN A 60 20.34 5.18 -2.08
CA GLN A 60 21.07 5.43 -3.32
C GLN A 60 20.13 5.64 -4.51
N MET A 61 19.04 4.87 -4.58
CA MET A 61 18.03 5.07 -5.63
C MET A 61 17.35 6.44 -5.53
N LEU A 62 16.95 6.85 -4.32
CA LEU A 62 16.31 8.15 -4.08
C LEU A 62 17.26 9.33 -4.32
N GLU A 63 18.57 9.16 -4.11
CA GLU A 63 19.58 10.19 -4.35
C GLU A 63 19.91 10.36 -5.83
N LYS A 64 19.97 9.24 -6.57
CA LYS A 64 20.46 9.25 -7.96
C LYS A 64 19.36 9.42 -9.01
N GLU A 65 18.12 9.03 -8.66
CA GLU A 65 17.00 9.04 -9.60
C GLU A 65 16.04 10.19 -9.29
N GLU A 66 15.68 10.92 -10.32
CA GLU A 66 14.64 11.95 -10.23
C GLU A 66 13.26 11.29 -10.30
N LEU A 67 12.71 10.85 -9.17
CA LEU A 67 11.46 10.11 -9.11
C LEU A 67 10.26 11.04 -8.81
N ASP A 68 9.23 10.95 -9.63
CA ASP A 68 7.93 11.57 -9.34
C ASP A 68 7.11 10.71 -8.38
N ILE A 69 7.18 9.38 -8.56
CA ILE A 69 6.39 8.40 -7.81
C ILE A 69 7.30 7.29 -7.30
N VAL A 70 7.06 6.85 -6.06
CA VAL A 70 7.66 5.65 -5.50
C VAL A 70 6.57 4.68 -5.03
N SER A 71 6.70 3.42 -5.42
CA SER A 71 5.84 2.34 -4.94
C SER A 71 6.60 1.47 -3.96
N ILE A 72 6.14 1.42 -2.70
CA ILE A 72 6.81 0.73 -1.58
C ILE A 72 6.05 -0.55 -1.26
N THR A 73 6.56 -1.66 -1.74
CA THR A 73 5.97 -3.00 -1.61
C THR A 73 6.75 -3.90 -0.66
N THR A 74 7.54 -3.29 0.23
CA THR A 74 8.31 -3.96 1.26
C THR A 74 7.42 -4.42 2.43
N TRP A 75 8.01 -5.21 3.32
CA TRP A 75 7.41 -5.53 4.61
C TRP A 75 7.16 -4.25 5.44
N GLN A 76 6.07 -4.25 6.25
CA GLN A 76 5.64 -3.08 7.01
C GLN A 76 6.66 -2.55 8.03
N GLY A 77 7.56 -3.41 8.55
CA GLY A 77 8.54 -3.01 9.56
C GLY A 77 9.65 -2.07 9.08
N VAL A 78 9.77 -1.86 7.77
CA VAL A 78 10.75 -0.92 7.18
C VAL A 78 10.06 0.16 6.33
N ARG A 79 8.75 0.07 6.17
CA ARG A 79 8.00 0.94 5.25
C ARG A 79 7.97 2.38 5.70
N ALA A 80 7.83 2.64 6.99
CA ALA A 80 7.79 4.00 7.52
C ALA A 80 9.09 4.75 7.23
N GLU A 81 10.24 4.15 7.54
CA GLU A 81 11.55 4.73 7.24
C GLU A 81 11.70 5.06 5.75
N ILE A 82 11.32 4.14 4.88
CA ILE A 82 11.42 4.33 3.42
C ILE A 82 10.47 5.45 2.94
N THR A 83 9.24 5.51 3.48
CA THR A 83 8.26 6.54 3.13
C THR A 83 8.75 7.93 3.52
N VAL A 84 9.27 8.08 4.75
CA VAL A 84 9.85 9.33 5.24
C VAL A 84 11.04 9.76 4.39
N ALA A 85 11.93 8.82 4.05
CA ALA A 85 13.07 9.08 3.17
C ALA A 85 12.63 9.53 1.77
N ALA A 86 11.64 8.86 1.16
CA ALA A 86 11.11 9.22 -0.15
C ALA A 86 10.47 10.62 -0.15
N ALA A 87 9.68 10.95 0.88
CA ALA A 87 9.11 12.28 1.03
C ALA A 87 10.22 13.35 1.17
N ASN A 88 11.25 13.08 1.99
CA ASN A 88 12.38 13.99 2.17
C ASN A 88 13.22 14.17 0.91
N ALA A 89 13.34 13.16 0.07
CA ALA A 89 13.99 13.22 -1.24
C ALA A 89 13.18 14.02 -2.29
N GLY A 90 11.96 14.44 -1.97
CA GLY A 90 11.13 15.28 -2.84
C GLY A 90 10.18 14.52 -3.75
N VAL A 91 10.02 13.20 -3.57
CA VAL A 91 9.02 12.39 -4.28
C VAL A 91 7.62 12.94 -4.00
N LYS A 92 6.80 13.09 -5.04
CA LYS A 92 5.47 13.71 -4.93
C LYS A 92 4.32 12.72 -4.77
N GLY A 93 4.50 11.50 -5.22
CA GLY A 93 3.52 10.42 -5.07
C GLY A 93 4.14 9.20 -4.41
N ILE A 94 3.60 8.75 -3.29
CA ILE A 94 4.08 7.57 -2.57
C ILE A 94 2.92 6.60 -2.41
N LEU A 95 3.05 5.42 -3.01
CA LEU A 95 2.11 4.31 -2.86
C LEU A 95 2.73 3.25 -1.95
N GLY A 96 2.20 3.11 -0.74
CA GLY A 96 2.60 2.07 0.21
C GLY A 96 1.63 0.88 0.20
N GLU A 97 2.15 -0.32 0.40
CA GLU A 97 1.32 -1.50 0.63
C GLU A 97 0.72 -1.53 2.05
N LYS A 98 -0.37 -2.27 2.19
CA LYS A 98 -1.00 -2.53 3.50
C LYS A 98 -0.25 -3.66 4.26
N PRO A 99 -0.32 -3.70 5.59
CA PRO A 99 -0.74 -2.62 6.48
C PRO A 99 0.22 -1.43 6.36
N MET A 100 -0.25 -0.22 6.68
CA MET A 100 0.51 1.01 6.48
C MET A 100 1.89 0.98 7.13
N SER A 101 1.96 0.55 8.39
CA SER A 101 3.17 0.48 9.21
C SER A 101 3.06 -0.62 10.26
N ALA A 102 4.05 -0.77 11.13
CA ALA A 102 4.04 -1.71 12.25
C ALA A 102 3.45 -1.09 13.53
N SER A 103 3.37 0.24 13.62
CA SER A 103 2.82 0.96 14.77
C SER A 103 2.09 2.25 14.35
N LEU A 104 1.26 2.80 15.24
CA LEU A 104 0.58 4.09 15.00
C LEU A 104 1.58 5.24 14.92
N GLY A 105 2.62 5.26 15.78
CA GLY A 105 3.65 6.29 15.72
C GLY A 105 4.36 6.33 14.37
N GLU A 106 4.73 5.16 13.82
CA GLU A 106 5.29 5.09 12.47
C GLU A 106 4.31 5.59 11.39
N ALA A 107 3.01 5.31 11.55
CA ALA A 107 2.00 5.83 10.64
C ALA A 107 1.90 7.36 10.69
N ASP A 108 1.94 7.93 11.89
CA ASP A 108 1.93 9.38 12.11
C ASP A 108 3.19 10.03 11.49
N ASP A 109 4.37 9.45 11.69
CA ASP A 109 5.62 9.91 11.07
C ASP A 109 5.55 9.93 9.54
N MET A 110 4.94 8.90 8.93
CA MET A 110 4.73 8.84 7.48
C MET A 110 3.82 9.97 7.00
N ILE A 111 2.71 10.21 7.69
CA ILE A 111 1.73 11.24 7.35
C ILE A 111 2.40 12.61 7.47
N GLU A 112 3.00 12.91 8.63
CA GLU A 112 3.65 14.19 8.90
C GLU A 112 4.75 14.51 7.87
N ALA A 113 5.61 13.56 7.57
CA ALA A 113 6.67 13.74 6.57
C ALA A 113 6.10 14.05 5.19
N CYS A 114 5.05 13.33 4.77
CA CYS A 114 4.40 13.56 3.48
C CYS A 114 3.71 14.93 3.41
N GLU A 115 2.97 15.31 4.45
CA GLU A 115 2.31 16.60 4.53
C GLU A 115 3.31 17.75 4.50
N LYS A 116 4.36 17.68 5.31
CA LYS A 116 5.44 18.68 5.37
C LYS A 116 6.15 18.90 4.04
N LYS A 117 6.25 17.85 3.21
CA LYS A 117 6.93 17.89 1.90
C LYS A 117 5.95 18.04 0.71
N GLY A 118 4.66 18.09 0.98
CA GLY A 118 3.63 18.17 -0.05
C GLY A 118 3.54 16.91 -0.92
N ALA A 119 3.98 15.75 -0.40
CA ALA A 119 3.84 14.46 -1.05
C ALA A 119 2.44 13.88 -0.80
N LYS A 120 1.91 13.15 -1.79
CA LYS A 120 0.65 12.41 -1.65
C LYS A 120 0.94 10.97 -1.25
N LEU A 121 0.50 10.57 -0.06
CA LEU A 121 0.62 9.22 0.44
C LEU A 121 -0.68 8.46 0.21
N VAL A 122 -0.59 7.30 -0.41
CA VAL A 122 -1.71 6.37 -0.64
C VAL A 122 -1.32 4.98 -0.11
N ILE A 123 -2.24 4.34 0.60
CA ILE A 123 -2.06 2.96 1.07
C ILE A 123 -2.94 2.01 0.27
N GLY A 124 -2.36 0.89 -0.18
CA GLY A 124 -2.92 -0.05 -1.16
C GLY A 124 -4.11 -0.88 -0.67
N HIS A 125 -5.21 -0.24 -0.29
CA HIS A 125 -6.49 -0.92 -0.04
C HIS A 125 -7.30 -1.03 -1.34
N ASN A 126 -6.80 -1.84 -2.27
CA ASN A 126 -7.30 -1.94 -3.64
C ASN A 126 -8.77 -2.38 -3.76
N GLY A 127 -9.31 -3.03 -2.72
CA GLY A 127 -10.71 -3.46 -2.67
C GLY A 127 -11.72 -2.31 -2.89
N ARG A 128 -11.38 -1.09 -2.51
CA ARG A 128 -12.22 0.11 -2.73
C ARG A 128 -12.51 0.36 -4.21
N PHE A 129 -11.56 0.04 -5.08
CA PHE A 129 -11.63 0.34 -6.51
C PHE A 129 -12.21 -0.80 -7.35
N SER A 130 -12.67 -1.89 -6.73
CA SER A 130 -13.36 -2.94 -7.46
C SER A 130 -14.74 -2.47 -7.95
N ALA A 131 -15.16 -2.90 -9.14
CA ALA A 131 -16.48 -2.59 -9.68
C ALA A 131 -17.60 -3.00 -8.70
N THR A 132 -17.47 -4.15 -8.04
CA THR A 132 -18.43 -4.64 -7.05
C THR A 132 -18.52 -3.70 -5.84
N SER A 133 -17.39 -3.30 -5.24
CA SER A 133 -17.39 -2.40 -4.07
C SER A 133 -17.93 -1.03 -4.42
N THR A 134 -17.62 -0.52 -5.59
CA THR A 134 -18.11 0.76 -6.09
C THR A 134 -19.63 0.72 -6.29
N GLU A 135 -20.16 -0.34 -6.88
CA GLU A 135 -21.59 -0.49 -7.09
C GLU A 135 -22.36 -0.68 -5.78
N ILE A 136 -21.84 -1.49 -4.84
CA ILE A 136 -22.44 -1.65 -3.51
C ILE A 136 -22.48 -0.29 -2.80
N ARG A 137 -21.39 0.47 -2.81
CA ARG A 137 -21.36 1.81 -2.23
C ARG A 137 -22.42 2.72 -2.84
N ARG A 138 -22.55 2.72 -4.15
CA ARG A 138 -23.56 3.50 -4.86
C ARG A 138 -24.98 3.13 -4.40
N LEU A 139 -25.32 1.84 -4.39
CA LEU A 139 -26.62 1.36 -3.97
C LEU A 139 -26.94 1.72 -2.51
N VAL A 140 -25.97 1.62 -1.62
CA VAL A 140 -26.13 2.02 -0.21
C VAL A 140 -26.36 3.53 -0.10
N ALA A 141 -25.57 4.34 -0.81
CA ALA A 141 -25.69 5.80 -0.80
C ALA A 141 -27.03 6.29 -1.40
N ASP A 142 -27.54 5.60 -2.43
CA ASP A 142 -28.83 5.88 -3.05
C ASP A 142 -30.02 5.38 -2.21
N GLY A 143 -29.78 4.76 -1.06
CA GLY A 143 -30.84 4.28 -0.16
C GLY A 143 -31.53 3.00 -0.61
N ALA A 144 -30.98 2.23 -1.55
CA ALA A 144 -31.60 1.02 -2.09
C ALA A 144 -31.91 -0.06 -1.03
N ILE A 145 -31.17 -0.06 0.08
CA ILE A 145 -31.41 -0.94 1.24
C ILE A 145 -31.86 -0.20 2.51
N GLY A 146 -32.23 1.08 2.37
CA GLY A 146 -32.49 1.98 3.51
C GLY A 146 -31.22 2.31 4.29
N GLN A 147 -31.38 2.75 5.54
CA GLN A 147 -30.26 3.08 6.43
C GLN A 147 -29.60 1.82 6.93
N PRO A 148 -28.31 1.56 6.64
CA PRO A 148 -27.58 0.44 7.21
C PRO A 148 -27.48 0.54 8.74
N THR A 149 -27.82 -0.52 9.45
CA THR A 149 -27.78 -0.59 10.94
C THR A 149 -26.70 -1.52 11.46
N LEU A 150 -26.26 -2.47 10.63
CA LEU A 150 -25.26 -3.47 10.99
C LEU A 150 -24.47 -3.92 9.77
N VAL A 151 -23.17 -4.04 9.93
CA VAL A 151 -22.29 -4.78 9.01
C VAL A 151 -21.70 -5.96 9.77
N HIS A 152 -21.92 -7.17 9.27
CA HIS A 152 -21.35 -8.38 9.85
C HIS A 152 -20.38 -9.02 8.85
N HIS A 153 -19.15 -9.28 9.31
CA HIS A 153 -18.14 -9.96 8.52
C HIS A 153 -17.59 -11.17 9.26
N ARG A 154 -17.48 -12.28 8.57
CA ARG A 154 -16.84 -13.49 9.07
C ARG A 154 -15.57 -13.75 8.26
N ALA A 155 -14.42 -13.57 8.90
CA ALA A 155 -13.15 -13.94 8.29
C ALA A 155 -12.89 -15.46 8.38
N LYS A 156 -12.05 -15.96 7.48
CA LYS A 156 -11.56 -17.35 7.58
C LYS A 156 -10.73 -17.51 8.85
N PRO A 157 -10.72 -18.70 9.49
CA PRO A 157 -9.78 -19.01 10.55
C PRO A 157 -8.34 -18.67 10.13
N ASN A 158 -7.57 -18.10 11.03
CA ASN A 158 -6.19 -17.65 10.79
C ASN A 158 -6.00 -16.47 9.82
N ALA A 159 -7.06 -15.78 9.42
CA ALA A 159 -6.95 -14.48 8.77
C ALA A 159 -6.58 -13.43 9.82
N GLY A 160 -5.32 -13.07 9.94
CA GLY A 160 -4.86 -12.09 10.94
C GLY A 160 -5.49 -10.70 10.72
N LEU A 161 -5.81 -10.00 11.84
CA LEU A 161 -6.42 -8.67 11.78
C LEU A 161 -5.57 -7.69 10.96
N LEU A 162 -4.26 -7.66 11.19
CA LEU A 162 -3.33 -6.76 10.50
C LEU A 162 -3.12 -7.10 9.01
N ASN A 163 -3.34 -8.33 8.61
CA ASN A 163 -3.15 -8.71 7.21
C ASN A 163 -4.45 -8.65 6.41
N THR A 164 -5.49 -9.38 6.86
CA THR A 164 -6.74 -9.53 6.10
C THR A 164 -7.84 -8.63 6.66
N GLY A 165 -7.84 -8.40 7.97
CA GLY A 165 -8.85 -7.59 8.65
C GLY A 165 -8.81 -6.11 8.24
N THR A 166 -7.63 -5.58 7.90
CA THR A 166 -7.51 -4.20 7.39
C THR A 166 -8.32 -4.01 6.11
N HIS A 167 -8.32 -4.99 5.19
CA HIS A 167 -9.14 -4.95 3.98
C HIS A 167 -10.64 -4.96 4.28
N ALA A 168 -11.06 -5.75 5.29
CA ALA A 168 -12.46 -5.82 5.68
C ALA A 168 -12.92 -4.50 6.28
N ILE A 169 -12.18 -3.96 7.26
CA ILE A 169 -12.50 -2.68 7.92
C ILE A 169 -12.52 -1.55 6.90
N ASP A 170 -11.53 -1.48 6.03
CA ASP A 170 -11.47 -0.48 4.96
C ASP A 170 -12.66 -0.61 3.99
N GLY A 171 -12.99 -1.82 3.59
CA GLY A 171 -14.14 -2.09 2.71
C GLY A 171 -15.48 -1.67 3.33
N TRP A 172 -15.69 -1.90 4.63
CA TRP A 172 -16.93 -1.46 5.29
C TRP A 172 -17.01 0.05 5.40
N ARG A 173 -15.92 0.69 5.79
CA ARG A 173 -15.85 2.14 5.83
C ARG A 173 -16.17 2.73 4.47
N TYR A 174 -15.58 2.17 3.41
CA TYR A 174 -15.83 2.62 2.04
C TYR A 174 -17.29 2.49 1.62
N ILE A 175 -17.90 1.33 1.85
CA ILE A 175 -19.31 1.06 1.51
C ILE A 175 -20.28 2.01 2.25
N LEU A 176 -19.93 2.34 3.50
CA LEU A 176 -20.71 3.25 4.33
C LEU A 176 -20.34 4.73 4.14
N SER A 177 -19.54 5.08 3.13
CA SER A 177 -19.07 6.45 2.85
C SER A 177 -18.17 7.04 3.95
N ASP A 178 -17.30 6.20 4.51
CA ASP A 178 -16.26 6.55 5.49
C ASP A 178 -16.78 7.30 6.74
N PRO A 179 -17.78 6.75 7.47
CA PRO A 179 -18.34 7.39 8.65
C PRO A 179 -17.30 7.56 9.75
N GLU A 180 -17.53 8.54 10.64
CA GLU A 180 -16.73 8.68 11.84
C GLU A 180 -16.83 7.43 12.73
N THR A 181 -15.70 6.98 13.26
CA THR A 181 -15.64 5.86 14.20
C THR A 181 -15.74 6.38 15.62
N LEU A 182 -16.85 6.14 16.31
CA LEU A 182 -17.09 6.67 17.65
C LEU A 182 -16.39 5.84 18.73
N TRP A 183 -16.37 4.52 18.60
CA TRP A 183 -15.71 3.64 19.55
C TRP A 183 -15.39 2.27 18.92
N VAL A 184 -14.46 1.53 19.53
CA VAL A 184 -14.07 0.17 19.14
C VAL A 184 -13.98 -0.69 20.37
N ILE A 185 -14.54 -1.92 20.31
CA ILE A 185 -14.33 -2.98 21.31
C ILE A 185 -13.68 -4.16 20.60
N GLY A 186 -12.66 -4.74 21.22
CA GLY A 186 -11.99 -5.93 20.72
C GLY A 186 -11.85 -6.99 21.82
N GLN A 187 -12.04 -8.25 21.44
CA GLN A 187 -11.74 -9.40 22.29
C GLN A 187 -10.86 -10.36 21.51
N THR A 188 -9.80 -10.84 22.14
CA THR A 188 -8.94 -11.88 21.58
C THR A 188 -8.89 -13.08 22.52
N SER A 189 -8.75 -14.26 21.94
CA SER A 189 -8.41 -15.47 22.68
C SER A 189 -7.12 -16.05 22.13
N ARG A 190 -6.25 -16.51 23.03
CA ARG A 190 -5.00 -17.18 22.67
C ARG A 190 -5.18 -18.67 22.84
N THR A 191 -5.08 -19.41 21.75
CA THR A 191 -5.23 -20.87 21.76
C THR A 191 -3.87 -21.62 21.69
N THR A 192 -2.78 -20.91 21.36
CA THR A 192 -1.44 -21.49 21.27
C THR A 192 -0.40 -20.53 21.84
N ASP A 193 0.67 -21.07 22.45
CA ASP A 193 1.81 -20.30 22.96
C ASP A 193 2.93 -20.11 21.92
N ARG A 194 2.76 -20.62 20.72
CA ARG A 194 3.76 -20.54 19.65
C ARG A 194 3.43 -19.43 18.67
N TRP A 195 4.41 -18.57 18.42
CA TRP A 195 4.48 -17.74 17.22
C TRP A 195 4.95 -18.62 16.06
N GLU A 196 4.05 -19.05 15.21
CA GLU A 196 4.43 -19.66 13.94
C GLU A 196 4.61 -18.54 12.91
N ARG A 197 5.86 -18.27 12.53
CA ARG A 197 6.13 -17.57 11.27
C ARG A 197 5.64 -18.48 10.15
N ARG A 198 4.53 -18.13 9.53
CA ARG A 198 4.25 -18.66 8.21
C ARG A 198 5.17 -17.94 7.23
N THR A 199 6.16 -18.65 6.71
CA THR A 199 6.83 -18.29 5.47
C THR A 199 5.76 -18.27 4.38
N MET A 200 5.48 -17.06 3.85
CA MET A 200 4.71 -16.91 2.64
C MET A 200 5.61 -17.17 1.44
#